data_9211413b25766e7139662266717b1b6f
#
_entry.id   9211413b25766e7139662266717b1b6f
#
_cell.length_a   1.000
_cell.length_b   1.000
_cell.length_c   1.000
_cell.angle_alpha   90.00
_cell.angle_beta   90.00
_cell.angle_gamma   90.00
#
_symmetry.space_group_name_H-M   'P 1'
#
loop_
_entity.id
_entity.type
_entity.pdbx_description
1 polymer ?
#
loop_
_entity_poly.entity_id
_entity_poly.type
_entity_poly.pdbx_seq_one_letter_code
_entity_poly.pdbx_strand_id
1 'polypeptide(L)'
;MQIRAATWSPAVKLASVAVAAGLVGGLACGTAATWIKRDPAAAEDVRVERPKPVQGLGGGLDQLGVRPAVQIGTAVQSNALQDDAQYRGVLTREFSSLTPENALKWDILEPARGQYDWKNADAIVNFAGANHQSVRGHTLVWYYALPGWLATGTFTPQQLSDLLEQHIKTVVGRYKGRIKAWDVINEPFDDNGRLRPSIWLQALGPGYIADALRWAHEADPDAKLYINDFNVETVNAKSNAFYNMVAGLQRDGVPIDGVGIQSHLTLTSTLNTLDANLRRFADLGLDVAITEFDVRLNKAGPAQLNAQAARYAQVLRSCLGVRRCVSYTVWGFSDKYSWIPNAYPGWGNACLFDAAFHPKAAYDEIRQVLATAAKR
;
A
#
# COMPACT_ATOMS: atom_id res chain seq x y z
N MET A 1 36.81 5.04 21.70
CA MET A 1 35.75 6.06 21.66
C MET A 1 34.47 5.31 21.30
N GLN A 2 33.67 4.95 22.30
CA GLN A 2 32.49 4.10 22.14
C GLN A 2 31.34 4.99 21.69
N ILE A 3 30.81 4.74 20.48
CA ILE A 3 29.59 5.36 19.99
C ILE A 3 28.43 4.49 20.45
N ARG A 4 27.63 5.04 21.37
CA ARG A 4 26.39 4.41 21.87
C ARG A 4 25.38 4.32 20.73
N ALA A 5 24.89 3.11 20.49
CA ALA A 5 23.74 2.88 19.63
C ALA A 5 22.51 3.57 20.23
N ALA A 6 21.84 4.41 19.43
CA ALA A 6 20.56 4.98 19.80
C ALA A 6 19.50 3.87 19.79
N THR A 7 19.01 3.53 20.95
CA THR A 7 17.90 2.60 21.15
C THR A 7 16.61 3.28 20.74
N TRP A 8 16.02 2.84 19.65
CA TRP A 8 14.64 3.17 19.31
C TRP A 8 13.71 2.41 20.25
N SER A 9 12.95 3.15 21.07
CA SER A 9 11.98 2.59 22.00
C SER A 9 10.79 2.02 21.24
N PRO A 10 10.38 0.75 21.51
CA PRO A 10 9.16 0.20 20.93
C PRO A 10 7.98 0.59 21.83
N ALA A 11 7.33 1.69 21.55
CA ALA A 11 6.14 2.12 22.26
C ALA A 11 4.96 2.30 21.29
N VAL A 12 4.43 1.18 20.81
CA VAL A 12 3.00 1.09 20.47
C VAL A 12 2.46 -0.17 21.12
N LYS A 13 2.00 -0.03 22.38
CA LYS A 13 1.18 -1.05 23.03
C LYS A 13 -0.20 -0.99 22.41
N LEU A 14 -0.55 -2.02 21.64
CA LEU A 14 -1.94 -2.32 21.29
C LEU A 14 -2.71 -2.58 22.58
N ALA A 15 -3.74 -1.77 22.83
CA ALA A 15 -4.71 -2.02 23.90
C ALA A 15 -5.60 -3.19 23.48
N SER A 16 -5.32 -4.38 24.03
CA SER A 16 -6.20 -5.53 23.96
C SER A 16 -7.40 -5.29 24.87
N VAL A 17 -8.58 -5.10 24.29
CA VAL A 17 -9.84 -5.12 25.03
C VAL A 17 -10.19 -6.58 25.27
N ALA A 18 -10.05 -7.03 26.52
CA ALA A 18 -10.54 -8.31 26.97
C ALA A 18 -12.05 -8.23 27.17
N VAL A 19 -12.80 -8.98 26.36
CA VAL A 19 -14.24 -9.22 26.62
C VAL A 19 -14.32 -10.39 27.60
N ALA A 20 -14.78 -10.10 28.82
CA ALA A 20 -15.08 -11.11 29.81
C ALA A 20 -16.33 -11.90 29.41
N ALA A 21 -16.17 -13.20 29.26
CA ALA A 21 -17.30 -14.12 29.09
C ALA A 21 -17.92 -14.42 30.47
N GLY A 22 -19.14 -13.95 30.68
CA GLY A 22 -19.99 -14.35 31.82
C GLY A 22 -20.77 -15.63 31.49
N LEU A 23 -20.47 -16.68 32.22
CA LEU A 23 -21.24 -17.92 32.26
C LEU A 23 -22.51 -17.69 33.10
N VAL A 24 -23.69 -17.94 32.54
CA VAL A 24 -24.89 -18.28 33.31
C VAL A 24 -25.56 -19.50 32.67
N GLY A 25 -25.78 -20.46 33.55
CA GLY A 25 -26.20 -21.80 33.22
C GLY A 25 -27.69 -21.98 32.87
N GLY A 26 -27.92 -23.11 32.39
CA GLY A 26 -28.97 -23.84 31.76
C GLY A 26 -30.46 -23.68 32.15
N LEU A 27 -31.25 -24.12 31.23
CA LEU A 27 -32.40 -25.00 31.47
C LEU A 27 -32.92 -25.51 30.13
N ALA A 28 -33.00 -26.81 30.03
CA ALA A 28 -33.58 -27.52 28.88
C ALA A 28 -35.11 -27.47 28.92
N CYS A 29 -35.75 -27.22 27.77
CA CYS A 29 -37.11 -27.71 27.52
C CYS A 29 -37.30 -27.92 26.03
N GLY A 30 -37.57 -29.16 25.65
CA GLY A 30 -37.79 -29.54 24.26
C GLY A 30 -39.19 -29.20 23.78
N THR A 31 -39.30 -28.82 22.52
CA THR A 31 -40.53 -29.02 21.74
C THR A 31 -40.21 -29.14 20.25
N ALA A 32 -41.02 -29.95 19.62
CA ALA A 32 -40.97 -30.54 18.31
C ALA A 32 -40.66 -29.61 17.12
N ALA A 33 -39.86 -30.13 16.20
CA ALA A 33 -39.63 -29.58 14.88
C ALA A 33 -40.82 -29.71 13.97
N THR A 34 -41.40 -28.62 13.52
CA THR A 34 -42.30 -28.58 12.35
C THR A 34 -41.53 -28.07 11.14
N TRP A 35 -41.39 -28.91 10.14
CA TRP A 35 -40.80 -28.57 8.85
C TRP A 35 -41.78 -27.70 8.06
N ILE A 36 -41.50 -26.42 7.92
CA ILE A 36 -42.17 -25.52 6.97
C ILE A 36 -41.37 -25.56 5.67
N LYS A 37 -41.97 -26.13 4.63
CA LYS A 37 -41.52 -26.05 3.25
C LYS A 37 -41.52 -24.55 2.85
N ARG A 38 -40.37 -23.99 2.49
CA ARG A 38 -40.29 -22.69 1.81
C ARG A 38 -40.36 -22.94 0.31
N ASP A 39 -41.32 -22.33 -0.35
CA ASP A 39 -41.42 -22.23 -1.80
C ASP A 39 -40.25 -21.38 -2.36
N PRO A 40 -39.66 -21.76 -3.52
CA PRO A 40 -38.66 -20.97 -4.20
C PRO A 40 -39.34 -20.02 -5.20
N ALA A 41 -39.83 -18.88 -4.71
CA ALA A 41 -40.28 -17.83 -5.63
C ALA A 41 -39.99 -16.43 -5.05
N ALA A 42 -39.39 -15.60 -5.90
CA ALA A 42 -39.09 -14.19 -5.72
C ALA A 42 -37.73 -13.85 -5.06
N ALA A 43 -36.66 -14.00 -5.84
CA ALA A 43 -35.51 -13.13 -5.71
C ALA A 43 -35.94 -11.75 -6.26
N GLU A 44 -36.36 -10.86 -5.41
CA GLU A 44 -36.47 -9.43 -5.77
C GLU A 44 -35.08 -8.89 -6.04
N ASP A 45 -34.91 -8.48 -7.28
CA ASP A 45 -33.73 -7.77 -7.78
C ASP A 45 -33.66 -6.42 -7.07
N VAL A 46 -32.98 -6.35 -5.92
CA VAL A 46 -32.69 -5.10 -5.22
C VAL A 46 -31.74 -4.32 -6.10
N ARG A 47 -32.29 -3.56 -7.04
CA ARG A 47 -31.57 -2.49 -7.72
C ARG A 47 -31.04 -1.53 -6.67
N VAL A 48 -29.77 -1.67 -6.34
CA VAL A 48 -29.03 -0.64 -5.59
C VAL A 48 -29.03 0.60 -6.47
N GLU A 49 -29.93 1.54 -6.19
CA GLU A 49 -29.90 2.86 -6.81
C GLU A 49 -28.51 3.46 -6.60
N ARG A 50 -27.81 3.75 -7.71
CA ARG A 50 -26.57 4.51 -7.67
C ARG A 50 -26.88 5.85 -6.99
N PRO A 51 -26.12 6.25 -5.96
CA PRO A 51 -26.30 7.59 -5.40
C PRO A 51 -26.14 8.61 -6.52
N LYS A 52 -27.10 9.52 -6.64
CA LYS A 52 -27.06 10.60 -7.64
C LYS A 52 -25.76 11.38 -7.46
N PRO A 53 -25.03 11.72 -8.54
CA PRO A 53 -23.81 12.51 -8.45
C PRO A 53 -24.13 13.83 -7.75
N VAL A 54 -23.33 14.18 -6.76
CA VAL A 54 -23.38 15.52 -6.15
C VAL A 54 -23.03 16.49 -7.28
N GLN A 55 -23.97 17.35 -7.66
CA GLN A 55 -23.76 18.36 -8.70
C GLN A 55 -22.62 19.29 -8.26
N GLY A 56 -21.55 19.35 -9.06
CA GLY A 56 -20.50 20.36 -8.91
C GLY A 56 -19.06 19.95 -9.18
N LEU A 57 -18.71 18.67 -9.19
CA LEU A 57 -17.36 18.21 -9.47
C LEU A 57 -17.43 17.21 -10.64
N GLY A 58 -17.18 17.69 -11.85
CA GLY A 58 -17.14 16.83 -13.02
C GLY A 58 -15.96 15.86 -12.94
N GLY A 59 -16.25 14.55 -12.86
CA GLY A 59 -15.29 13.45 -12.88
C GLY A 59 -14.31 13.39 -11.70
N GLY A 60 -14.13 12.21 -11.10
CA GLY A 60 -13.08 11.98 -10.10
C GLY A 60 -11.67 12.09 -10.68
N LEU A 61 -10.65 11.98 -9.85
CA LEU A 61 -9.24 12.03 -10.28
C LEU A 61 -8.91 10.98 -11.35
N ASP A 62 -9.53 9.81 -11.27
CA ASP A 62 -9.41 8.71 -12.24
C ASP A 62 -9.93 9.06 -13.63
N GLN A 63 -11.00 9.87 -13.71
CA GLN A 63 -11.64 10.28 -14.98
C GLN A 63 -10.89 11.41 -15.69
N LEU A 64 -10.03 12.13 -14.97
CA LEU A 64 -9.13 13.12 -15.53
C LEU A 64 -7.87 12.48 -16.12
N GLY A 65 -7.78 11.14 -16.10
CA GLY A 65 -6.64 10.37 -16.55
C GLY A 65 -6.10 10.80 -17.91
N VAL A 66 -4.89 11.32 -17.88
CA VAL A 66 -4.22 12.04 -18.95
C VAL A 66 -3.63 11.13 -20.01
N ARG A 67 -3.47 9.89 -19.65
CA ARG A 67 -3.01 8.79 -20.51
C ARG A 67 -3.58 7.49 -19.94
N PRO A 68 -3.84 6.47 -20.77
CA PRO A 68 -4.29 5.16 -20.28
C PRO A 68 -3.29 4.48 -19.33
N ALA A 69 -2.16 5.12 -19.02
CA ALA A 69 -1.00 4.52 -18.40
C ALA A 69 -0.72 4.92 -16.95
N VAL A 70 -1.22 6.07 -16.43
CA VAL A 70 -0.94 6.47 -15.03
C VAL A 70 -2.17 6.25 -14.17
N GLN A 71 -2.07 5.32 -13.23
CA GLN A 71 -3.12 5.03 -12.27
C GLN A 71 -3.05 6.04 -11.10
N ILE A 72 -4.19 6.59 -10.73
CA ILE A 72 -4.32 7.39 -9.51
C ILE A 72 -4.82 6.47 -8.40
N GLY A 73 -3.94 6.18 -7.45
CA GLY A 73 -4.18 5.18 -6.42
C GLY A 73 -4.25 5.73 -5.00
N THR A 74 -4.70 4.89 -4.08
CA THR A 74 -4.65 5.17 -2.64
C THR A 74 -4.50 3.91 -1.80
N ALA A 75 -3.82 4.05 -0.64
CA ALA A 75 -3.86 3.03 0.39
C ALA A 75 -5.25 2.96 1.04
N VAL A 76 -5.67 1.74 1.43
CA VAL A 76 -7.01 1.44 1.95
C VAL A 76 -6.92 0.73 3.29
N GLN A 77 -7.59 1.30 4.30
CA GLN A 77 -7.80 0.66 5.58
C GLN A 77 -9.09 -0.19 5.54
N SER A 78 -8.98 -1.45 5.94
CA SER A 78 -10.09 -2.40 5.88
C SER A 78 -11.26 -2.05 6.79
N ASN A 79 -10.99 -1.53 8.00
CA ASN A 79 -12.03 -1.05 8.91
C ASN A 79 -12.80 0.15 8.32
N ALA A 80 -12.09 1.15 7.78
CA ALA A 80 -12.73 2.28 7.12
C ALA A 80 -13.58 1.86 5.91
N LEU A 81 -13.06 0.90 5.12
CA LEU A 81 -13.80 0.32 4.00
C LEU A 81 -15.09 -0.38 4.44
N GLN A 82 -15.08 -1.10 5.58
CA GLN A 82 -16.23 -1.84 6.08
C GLN A 82 -17.26 -0.93 6.74
N ASP A 83 -16.82 0.05 7.53
CA ASP A 83 -17.67 0.75 8.48
C ASP A 83 -18.09 2.16 8.03
N ASP A 84 -17.42 2.76 7.03
CA ASP A 84 -17.65 4.14 6.62
C ASP A 84 -18.13 4.24 5.16
N ALA A 85 -19.42 4.51 4.98
CA ALA A 85 -20.02 4.65 3.65
C ALA A 85 -19.49 5.86 2.86
N GLN A 86 -19.12 6.96 3.57
CA GLN A 86 -18.54 8.14 2.93
C GLN A 86 -17.13 7.85 2.43
N TYR A 87 -16.34 7.09 3.19
CA TYR A 87 -15.04 6.59 2.77
C TYR A 87 -15.16 5.78 1.46
N ARG A 88 -16.09 4.80 1.40
CA ARG A 88 -16.35 4.02 0.18
C ARG A 88 -16.73 4.88 -1.01
N GLY A 89 -17.60 5.89 -0.78
CA GLY A 89 -18.06 6.79 -1.83
C GLY A 89 -16.93 7.61 -2.46
N VAL A 90 -16.00 8.12 -1.64
CA VAL A 90 -14.80 8.81 -2.13
C VAL A 90 -13.88 7.84 -2.86
N LEU A 91 -13.64 6.67 -2.28
CA LEU A 91 -12.77 5.65 -2.82
C LEU A 91 -13.17 5.22 -4.24
N THR A 92 -14.47 4.94 -4.44
CA THR A 92 -15.02 4.55 -5.76
C THR A 92 -14.95 5.67 -6.79
N ARG A 93 -15.13 6.93 -6.36
CA ARG A 93 -15.21 8.06 -7.27
C ARG A 93 -13.86 8.59 -7.71
N GLU A 94 -12.85 8.53 -6.83
CA GLU A 94 -11.61 9.30 -7.02
C GLU A 94 -10.42 8.45 -7.48
N PHE A 95 -10.45 7.13 -7.27
CA PHE A 95 -9.26 6.30 -7.44
C PHE A 95 -9.48 5.14 -8.41
N SER A 96 -8.48 4.87 -9.24
CA SER A 96 -8.46 3.74 -10.18
C SER A 96 -7.62 2.55 -9.69
N SER A 97 -6.86 2.73 -8.60
CA SER A 97 -6.02 1.69 -8.01
C SER A 97 -6.06 1.74 -6.49
N LEU A 98 -6.10 0.56 -5.85
CA LEU A 98 -6.14 0.39 -4.41
C LEU A 98 -4.95 -0.42 -3.92
N THR A 99 -4.36 0.00 -2.78
CA THR A 99 -3.30 -0.72 -2.07
C THR A 99 -3.80 -1.06 -0.68
N PRO A 100 -3.94 -2.35 -0.28
CA PRO A 100 -4.24 -2.69 1.10
C PRO A 100 -3.16 -2.15 2.04
N GLU A 101 -3.52 -1.19 2.93
CA GLU A 101 -2.54 -0.51 3.79
C GLU A 101 -1.85 -1.48 4.75
N ASN A 102 -2.62 -2.42 5.34
CA ASN A 102 -2.11 -3.37 6.31
C ASN A 102 -2.54 -4.83 6.04
N ALA A 103 -3.64 -5.04 5.32
CA ALA A 103 -4.31 -6.34 5.25
C ALA A 103 -3.50 -7.46 4.57
N LEU A 104 -2.46 -7.12 3.80
CA LEU A 104 -1.55 -8.08 3.16
C LEU A 104 -0.16 -8.12 3.84
N LYS A 105 0.06 -7.39 4.94
CA LYS A 105 1.29 -7.52 5.74
C LYS A 105 1.30 -8.87 6.45
N TRP A 106 2.46 -9.49 6.55
CA TRP A 106 2.58 -10.87 6.99
C TRP A 106 2.02 -11.12 8.40
N ASP A 107 2.27 -10.21 9.35
CA ASP A 107 1.78 -10.30 10.73
C ASP A 107 0.25 -10.28 10.84
N ILE A 108 -0.41 -9.55 9.94
CA ILE A 108 -1.88 -9.47 9.88
C ILE A 108 -2.45 -10.68 9.13
N LEU A 109 -1.79 -11.08 8.05
CA LEU A 109 -2.29 -12.10 7.14
C LEU A 109 -2.11 -13.52 7.68
N GLU A 110 -1.02 -13.78 8.42
CA GLU A 110 -0.68 -15.10 8.98
C GLU A 110 -0.30 -14.98 10.47
N PRO A 111 -1.27 -14.64 11.35
CA PRO A 111 -1.01 -14.40 12.78
C PRO A 111 -0.48 -15.63 13.52
N ALA A 112 -0.79 -16.83 13.05
CA ALA A 112 -0.22 -18.08 13.50
C ALA A 112 0.25 -18.89 12.29
N ARG A 113 1.34 -19.65 12.44
CA ARG A 113 1.97 -20.40 11.35
C ARG A 113 0.98 -21.31 10.61
N GLY A 114 0.84 -21.11 9.30
CA GLY A 114 -0.07 -21.85 8.45
C GLY A 114 -1.56 -21.45 8.59
N GLN A 115 -1.87 -20.46 9.42
CA GLN A 115 -3.24 -19.97 9.64
C GLN A 115 -3.38 -18.55 9.07
N TYR A 116 -4.00 -18.47 7.91
CA TYR A 116 -4.20 -17.22 7.19
C TYR A 116 -5.56 -16.59 7.49
N ASP A 117 -5.58 -15.30 7.81
CA ASP A 117 -6.80 -14.47 7.86
C ASP A 117 -6.93 -13.62 6.58
N TRP A 118 -7.71 -14.12 5.64
CA TRP A 118 -7.94 -13.47 4.35
C TRP A 118 -9.03 -12.40 4.37
N LYS A 119 -9.82 -12.32 5.45
CA LYS A 119 -11.06 -11.53 5.50
C LYS A 119 -10.87 -10.10 5.03
N ASN A 120 -9.90 -9.40 5.58
CA ASN A 120 -9.66 -8.00 5.28
C ASN A 120 -9.05 -7.77 3.89
N ALA A 121 -8.12 -8.65 3.48
CA ALA A 121 -7.52 -8.59 2.16
C ALA A 121 -8.55 -8.90 1.06
N ASP A 122 -9.35 -9.96 1.25
CA ASP A 122 -10.44 -10.31 0.34
C ASP A 122 -11.48 -9.19 0.22
N ALA A 123 -11.84 -8.52 1.31
CA ALA A 123 -12.79 -7.41 1.28
C ALA A 123 -12.31 -6.28 0.37
N ILE A 124 -11.02 -5.90 0.47
CA ILE A 124 -10.43 -4.83 -0.37
C ILE A 124 -10.34 -5.28 -1.84
N VAL A 125 -9.85 -6.50 -2.11
CA VAL A 125 -9.69 -7.02 -3.48
C VAL A 125 -11.05 -7.22 -4.15
N ASN A 126 -12.08 -7.68 -3.42
CA ASN A 126 -13.44 -7.80 -3.93
C ASN A 126 -14.08 -6.44 -4.22
N PHE A 127 -13.89 -5.47 -3.31
CA PHE A 127 -14.36 -4.10 -3.52
C PHE A 127 -13.74 -3.48 -4.77
N ALA A 128 -12.42 -3.61 -4.94
CA ALA A 128 -11.71 -3.12 -6.11
C ALA A 128 -12.27 -3.74 -7.41
N GLY A 129 -12.44 -5.07 -7.44
CA GLY A 129 -13.00 -5.77 -8.58
C GLY A 129 -14.42 -5.33 -8.94
N ALA A 130 -15.29 -5.13 -7.92
CA ALA A 130 -16.65 -4.65 -8.11
C ALA A 130 -16.73 -3.20 -8.65
N ASN A 131 -15.68 -2.40 -8.43
CA ASN A 131 -15.59 -1.01 -8.88
C ASN A 131 -14.63 -0.81 -10.07
N HIS A 132 -14.17 -1.87 -10.71
CA HIS A 132 -13.23 -1.85 -11.84
C HIS A 132 -11.89 -1.15 -11.53
N GLN A 133 -11.46 -1.23 -10.27
CA GLN A 133 -10.20 -0.68 -9.79
C GLN A 133 -9.13 -1.79 -9.79
N SER A 134 -7.89 -1.43 -10.11
CA SER A 134 -6.76 -2.34 -9.97
C SER A 134 -6.32 -2.46 -8.51
N VAL A 135 -5.58 -3.52 -8.20
CA VAL A 135 -5.01 -3.70 -6.86
C VAL A 135 -3.49 -3.84 -6.96
N ARG A 136 -2.77 -3.10 -6.10
CA ARG A 136 -1.36 -3.30 -5.80
C ARG A 136 -1.24 -4.05 -4.48
N GLY A 137 -0.60 -5.22 -4.50
CA GLY A 137 -0.35 -6.03 -3.31
C GLY A 137 0.83 -5.47 -2.52
N HIS A 138 0.61 -5.15 -1.26
CA HIS A 138 1.62 -4.59 -0.37
C HIS A 138 1.54 -5.30 1.00
N THR A 139 2.54 -6.01 1.41
CA THR A 139 3.83 -6.36 0.78
C THR A 139 4.19 -7.82 1.13
N LEU A 140 4.95 -8.50 0.28
CA LEU A 140 5.26 -9.92 0.52
C LEU A 140 6.41 -10.09 1.52
N VAL A 141 7.51 -9.34 1.36
CA VAL A 141 8.72 -9.46 2.19
C VAL A 141 9.12 -8.12 2.74
N TRP A 142 9.11 -7.99 4.05
CA TRP A 142 9.52 -6.80 4.76
C TRP A 142 10.31 -7.18 6.02
N TYR A 143 11.20 -6.32 6.51
CA TYR A 143 11.92 -6.55 7.76
C TYR A 143 11.07 -6.26 8.99
N TYR A 144 10.01 -5.51 8.80
CA TYR A 144 9.01 -5.12 9.79
C TYR A 144 7.71 -5.90 9.58
N ALA A 145 6.71 -5.77 10.44
CA ALA A 145 5.42 -6.45 10.32
C ALA A 145 5.54 -7.99 10.14
N LEU A 146 6.47 -8.60 10.87
CA LEU A 146 6.61 -10.05 10.94
C LEU A 146 5.72 -10.61 12.05
N PRO A 147 5.01 -11.73 11.82
CA PRO A 147 4.22 -12.36 12.88
C PRO A 147 5.12 -12.83 14.02
N GLY A 148 4.58 -12.78 15.24
CA GLY A 148 5.36 -13.10 16.44
C GLY A 148 6.05 -14.47 16.40
N TRP A 149 5.37 -15.49 15.85
CA TRP A 149 5.94 -16.84 15.70
C TRP A 149 7.17 -16.87 14.79
N LEU A 150 7.24 -15.99 13.79
CA LEU A 150 8.37 -15.88 12.87
C LEU A 150 9.49 -14.99 13.47
N ALA A 151 9.11 -13.85 14.05
CA ALA A 151 10.08 -12.88 14.60
C ALA A 151 10.85 -13.41 15.82
N THR A 152 10.26 -14.31 16.62
CA THR A 152 10.87 -14.89 17.83
C THR A 152 11.25 -16.35 17.69
N GLY A 153 10.92 -16.97 16.57
CA GLY A 153 11.23 -18.37 16.29
C GLY A 153 12.72 -18.60 16.03
N THR A 154 13.14 -19.85 16.22
CA THR A 154 14.49 -20.29 15.85
C THR A 154 14.39 -21.20 14.63
N PHE A 155 15.03 -20.82 13.55
CA PHE A 155 14.97 -21.51 12.27
C PHE A 155 16.35 -21.68 11.68
N THR A 156 16.58 -22.79 10.98
CA THR A 156 17.74 -22.92 10.11
C THR A 156 17.56 -22.04 8.86
N PRO A 157 18.64 -21.68 8.15
CA PRO A 157 18.52 -20.96 6.87
C PRO A 157 17.56 -21.63 5.88
N GLN A 158 17.63 -22.97 5.76
CA GLN A 158 16.72 -23.71 4.87
C GLN A 158 15.26 -23.56 5.30
N GLN A 159 14.96 -23.70 6.60
CA GLN A 159 13.60 -23.53 7.11
C GLN A 159 13.05 -22.11 6.85
N LEU A 160 13.89 -21.07 6.98
CA LEU A 160 13.49 -19.70 6.66
C LEU A 160 13.26 -19.50 5.17
N SER A 161 14.09 -20.11 4.31
CA SER A 161 13.89 -20.10 2.87
C SER A 161 12.56 -20.76 2.48
N ASP A 162 12.28 -21.96 3.03
CA ASP A 162 11.05 -22.70 2.76
C ASP A 162 9.80 -21.92 3.22
N LEU A 163 9.89 -21.27 4.38
CA LEU A 163 8.80 -20.43 4.91
C LEU A 163 8.53 -19.22 4.03
N LEU A 164 9.59 -18.55 3.57
CA LEU A 164 9.51 -17.37 2.71
C LEU A 164 8.90 -17.74 1.35
N GLU A 165 9.38 -18.82 0.73
CA GLU A 165 8.83 -19.35 -0.52
C GLU A 165 7.35 -19.73 -0.38
N GLN A 166 7.01 -20.48 0.67
CA GLN A 166 5.63 -20.89 0.94
C GLN A 166 4.71 -19.68 1.11
N HIS A 167 5.12 -18.67 1.89
CA HIS A 167 4.35 -17.45 2.08
C HIS A 167 4.09 -16.74 0.75
N ILE A 168 5.14 -16.48 -0.02
CA ILE A 168 5.06 -15.78 -1.30
C ILE A 168 4.13 -16.55 -2.26
N LYS A 169 4.35 -17.84 -2.45
CA LYS A 169 3.55 -18.65 -3.37
C LYS A 169 2.09 -18.77 -2.93
N THR A 170 1.83 -18.85 -1.63
CA THR A 170 0.47 -18.91 -1.08
C THR A 170 -0.28 -17.59 -1.31
N VAL A 171 0.35 -16.46 -0.98
CA VAL A 171 -0.30 -15.13 -1.05
C VAL A 171 -0.50 -14.72 -2.50
N VAL A 172 0.55 -14.79 -3.33
CA VAL A 172 0.46 -14.44 -4.76
C VAL A 172 -0.50 -15.37 -5.48
N GLY A 173 -0.40 -16.69 -5.25
CA GLY A 173 -1.26 -17.68 -5.86
C GLY A 173 -2.75 -17.49 -5.55
N ARG A 174 -3.10 -17.09 -4.30
CA ARG A 174 -4.48 -16.76 -3.93
C ARG A 174 -5.08 -15.64 -4.77
N TYR A 175 -4.28 -14.63 -5.09
CA TYR A 175 -4.75 -13.44 -5.81
C TYR A 175 -4.30 -13.42 -7.28
N LYS A 176 -3.86 -14.56 -7.81
CA LYS A 176 -3.43 -14.69 -9.20
C LYS A 176 -4.43 -14.09 -10.17
N GLY A 177 -3.96 -13.21 -11.05
CA GLY A 177 -4.77 -12.49 -12.02
C GLY A 177 -5.66 -11.37 -11.45
N ARG A 178 -5.81 -11.26 -10.12
CA ARG A 178 -6.63 -10.24 -9.44
C ARG A 178 -5.79 -9.06 -8.94
N ILE A 179 -4.59 -9.32 -8.43
CA ILE A 179 -3.61 -8.29 -8.06
C ILE A 179 -2.66 -8.12 -9.23
N LYS A 180 -2.52 -6.88 -9.72
CA LYS A 180 -1.79 -6.58 -10.96
C LYS A 180 -0.33 -6.21 -10.75
N ALA A 181 0.02 -5.76 -9.55
CA ALA A 181 1.39 -5.41 -9.17
C ALA A 181 1.64 -5.81 -7.72
N TRP A 182 2.83 -6.27 -7.39
CA TRP A 182 3.25 -6.64 -6.05
C TRP A 182 4.50 -5.87 -5.62
N ASP A 183 4.48 -5.30 -4.42
CA ASP A 183 5.69 -4.95 -3.68
C ASP A 183 6.25 -6.24 -3.10
N VAL A 184 7.12 -6.90 -3.87
CA VAL A 184 7.69 -8.19 -3.46
C VAL A 184 8.65 -7.98 -2.30
N ILE A 185 9.52 -6.97 -2.41
CA ILE A 185 10.45 -6.56 -1.36
C ILE A 185 10.15 -5.13 -0.95
N ASN A 186 9.95 -4.91 0.33
CA ASN A 186 9.75 -3.58 0.90
C ASN A 186 10.95 -3.17 1.77
N GLU A 187 11.48 -1.97 1.52
CA GLU A 187 12.50 -1.28 2.31
C GLU A 187 13.79 -2.09 2.57
N PRO A 188 14.42 -2.63 1.52
CA PRO A 188 15.63 -3.43 1.69
C PRO A 188 16.86 -2.64 2.14
N PHE A 189 16.86 -1.30 2.05
CA PHE A 189 18.02 -0.47 2.37
C PHE A 189 17.83 0.37 3.63
N ASP A 190 18.93 0.58 4.38
CA ASP A 190 19.04 1.66 5.36
C ASP A 190 19.31 3.01 4.66
N ASP A 191 19.27 4.11 5.42
CA ASP A 191 19.46 5.45 4.86
C ASP A 191 20.89 5.72 4.34
N ASN A 192 21.84 4.84 4.65
CA ASN A 192 23.21 4.91 4.14
C ASN A 192 23.41 4.09 2.85
N GLY A 193 22.36 3.46 2.33
CA GLY A 193 22.40 2.61 1.14
C GLY A 193 22.99 1.23 1.37
N ARG A 194 23.02 0.72 2.62
CA ARG A 194 23.39 -0.65 2.94
C ARG A 194 22.13 -1.49 3.00
N LEU A 195 22.23 -2.78 2.64
CA LEU A 195 21.14 -3.70 2.91
C LEU A 195 20.79 -3.70 4.40
N ARG A 196 19.52 -3.50 4.69
CA ARG A 196 18.98 -3.40 6.06
C ARG A 196 19.11 -4.74 6.77
N PRO A 197 19.69 -4.76 7.99
CA PRO A 197 19.71 -5.98 8.79
C PRO A 197 18.29 -6.49 9.03
N SER A 198 18.03 -7.71 8.59
CA SER A 198 16.77 -8.42 8.74
C SER A 198 17.03 -9.90 8.97
N ILE A 199 16.04 -10.65 9.43
CA ILE A 199 16.16 -12.11 9.55
C ILE A 199 16.49 -12.75 8.20
N TRP A 200 15.96 -12.18 7.10
CA TRP A 200 16.19 -12.62 5.74
C TRP A 200 17.64 -12.45 5.32
N LEU A 201 18.17 -11.24 5.47
CA LEU A 201 19.56 -10.95 5.11
C LEU A 201 20.55 -11.76 5.97
N GLN A 202 20.29 -11.87 7.27
CA GLN A 202 21.19 -12.56 8.20
C GLN A 202 21.24 -14.07 7.93
N ALA A 203 20.11 -14.68 7.61
CA ALA A 203 20.03 -16.12 7.43
C ALA A 203 20.31 -16.57 5.98
N LEU A 204 19.82 -15.82 4.99
CA LEU A 204 19.82 -16.22 3.58
C LEU A 204 20.83 -15.45 2.73
N GLY A 205 21.44 -14.40 3.30
CA GLY A 205 22.29 -13.50 2.54
C GLY A 205 21.48 -12.65 1.54
N PRO A 206 22.14 -11.82 0.71
CA PRO A 206 21.46 -10.88 -0.19
C PRO A 206 20.64 -11.57 -1.31
N GLY A 207 20.90 -12.86 -1.57
CA GLY A 207 20.21 -13.65 -2.60
C GLY A 207 18.70 -13.79 -2.36
N TYR A 208 18.22 -13.64 -1.11
CA TYR A 208 16.79 -13.75 -0.78
C TYR A 208 15.90 -12.82 -1.62
N ILE A 209 16.45 -11.66 -2.06
CA ILE A 209 15.73 -10.68 -2.88
C ILE A 209 15.42 -11.27 -4.26
N ALA A 210 16.44 -11.87 -4.90
CA ALA A 210 16.26 -12.50 -6.20
C ALA A 210 15.35 -13.74 -6.13
N ASP A 211 15.48 -14.54 -5.07
CA ASP A 211 14.65 -15.73 -4.88
C ASP A 211 13.19 -15.36 -4.64
N ALA A 212 12.92 -14.35 -3.81
CA ALA A 212 11.56 -13.85 -3.58
C ALA A 212 10.88 -13.36 -4.88
N LEU A 213 11.62 -12.64 -5.74
CA LEU A 213 11.12 -12.21 -7.06
C LEU A 213 10.83 -13.40 -7.97
N ARG A 214 11.69 -14.42 -8.00
CA ARG A 214 11.44 -15.64 -8.79
C ARG A 214 10.22 -16.40 -8.32
N TRP A 215 10.08 -16.62 -7.00
CA TRP A 215 8.91 -17.30 -6.43
C TRP A 215 7.60 -16.53 -6.67
N ALA A 216 7.62 -15.22 -6.61
CA ALA A 216 6.45 -14.40 -6.94
C ALA A 216 6.08 -14.52 -8.42
N HIS A 217 7.07 -14.51 -9.32
CA HIS A 217 6.86 -14.72 -10.76
C HIS A 217 6.33 -16.13 -11.08
N GLU A 218 6.86 -17.15 -10.42
CA GLU A 218 6.37 -18.53 -10.58
C GLU A 218 4.90 -18.67 -10.15
N ALA A 219 4.50 -17.97 -9.09
CA ALA A 219 3.13 -18.01 -8.60
C ALA A 219 2.14 -17.27 -9.52
N ASP A 220 2.52 -16.08 -10.04
CA ASP A 220 1.74 -15.31 -11.01
C ASP A 220 2.66 -14.62 -12.03
N PRO A 221 2.92 -15.26 -13.20
CA PRO A 221 3.78 -14.69 -14.25
C PRO A 221 3.25 -13.39 -14.89
N ASP A 222 1.96 -13.11 -14.74
CA ASP A 222 1.31 -11.94 -15.34
C ASP A 222 1.32 -10.71 -14.42
N ALA A 223 1.61 -10.91 -13.13
CA ALA A 223 1.70 -9.81 -12.16
C ALA A 223 3.03 -9.06 -12.31
N LYS A 224 2.99 -7.74 -12.17
CA LYS A 224 4.17 -6.88 -12.18
C LYS A 224 4.87 -6.89 -10.82
N LEU A 225 6.18 -7.11 -10.80
CA LEU A 225 6.97 -7.29 -9.58
C LEU A 225 7.83 -6.06 -9.31
N TYR A 226 7.72 -5.51 -8.11
CA TYR A 226 8.38 -4.28 -7.67
C TYR A 226 9.22 -4.51 -6.42
N ILE A 227 10.29 -3.72 -6.31
CA ILE A 227 10.96 -3.43 -5.05
C ILE A 227 10.58 -2.00 -4.67
N ASN A 228 10.21 -1.77 -3.41
CA ASN A 228 9.65 -0.52 -2.91
C ASN A 228 10.49 0.03 -1.74
N ASP A 229 10.82 1.33 -1.75
CA ASP A 229 11.57 1.93 -0.65
C ASP A 229 11.25 3.42 -0.47
N PHE A 230 11.55 3.96 0.72
CA PHE A 230 11.43 5.39 1.07
C PHE A 230 12.79 6.09 1.05
N ASN A 231 12.80 7.42 1.06
CA ASN A 231 14.00 8.26 0.96
C ASN A 231 14.85 7.97 -0.30
N VAL A 232 14.21 7.49 -1.36
CA VAL A 232 14.80 7.20 -2.67
C VAL A 232 14.24 8.10 -3.77
N GLU A 233 13.57 9.19 -3.42
CA GLU A 233 12.94 10.13 -4.35
C GLU A 233 14.00 10.89 -5.18
N THR A 234 15.13 11.20 -4.58
CA THR A 234 16.21 11.97 -5.20
C THR A 234 17.48 11.15 -5.35
N VAL A 235 18.42 11.64 -6.15
CA VAL A 235 19.76 11.02 -6.27
C VAL A 235 20.53 11.23 -4.96
N ASN A 236 20.70 10.15 -4.23
CA ASN A 236 21.42 10.10 -2.95
C ASN A 236 22.10 8.71 -2.77
N ALA A 237 22.76 8.47 -1.66
CA ALA A 237 23.47 7.20 -1.41
C ALA A 237 22.51 6.00 -1.46
N LYS A 238 21.33 6.11 -0.83
CA LYS A 238 20.31 5.05 -0.78
C LYS A 238 19.73 4.76 -2.16
N SER A 239 19.31 5.80 -2.89
CA SER A 239 18.77 5.62 -4.25
C SER A 239 19.82 5.13 -5.26
N ASN A 240 21.11 5.44 -5.05
CA ASN A 240 22.20 4.89 -5.85
C ASN A 240 22.41 3.39 -5.58
N ALA A 241 22.37 2.97 -4.31
CA ALA A 241 22.43 1.56 -3.95
C ALA A 241 21.22 0.78 -4.52
N PHE A 242 20.03 1.37 -4.42
CA PHE A 242 18.81 0.80 -5.00
C PHE A 242 18.92 0.65 -6.53
N TYR A 243 19.37 1.70 -7.22
CA TYR A 243 19.60 1.66 -8.66
C TYR A 243 20.58 0.55 -9.06
N ASN A 244 21.71 0.44 -8.38
CA ASN A 244 22.72 -0.58 -8.66
C ASN A 244 22.19 -1.99 -8.42
N MET A 245 21.38 -2.19 -7.38
CA MET A 245 20.76 -3.48 -7.10
C MET A 245 19.78 -3.89 -8.20
N VAL A 246 18.83 -3.01 -8.58
CA VAL A 246 17.85 -3.39 -9.62
C VAL A 246 18.49 -3.59 -10.98
N ALA A 247 19.52 -2.79 -11.34
CA ALA A 247 20.32 -3.00 -12.55
C ALA A 247 21.09 -4.34 -12.51
N GLY A 248 21.56 -4.75 -11.33
CA GLY A 248 22.16 -6.07 -11.12
C GLY A 248 21.17 -7.19 -11.31
N LEU A 249 20.01 -7.12 -10.67
CA LEU A 249 18.94 -8.11 -10.81
C LEU A 249 18.51 -8.31 -12.27
N GLN A 250 18.33 -7.21 -13.03
CA GLN A 250 17.99 -7.30 -14.45
C GLN A 250 19.09 -8.00 -15.27
N ARG A 251 20.36 -7.63 -15.04
CA ARG A 251 21.50 -8.25 -15.73
C ARG A 251 21.58 -9.76 -15.46
N ASP A 252 21.21 -10.16 -14.23
CA ASP A 252 21.22 -11.56 -13.79
C ASP A 252 19.93 -12.31 -14.18
N GLY A 253 19.04 -11.70 -14.99
CA GLY A 253 17.82 -12.30 -15.50
C GLY A 253 16.74 -12.54 -14.43
N VAL A 254 16.79 -11.82 -13.31
CA VAL A 254 15.77 -11.91 -12.27
C VAL A 254 14.53 -11.13 -12.71
N PRO A 255 13.32 -11.70 -12.57
CA PRO A 255 12.09 -11.04 -12.98
C PRO A 255 11.79 -9.85 -12.07
N ILE A 256 12.01 -8.64 -12.58
CA ILE A 256 11.68 -7.37 -11.95
C ILE A 256 11.11 -6.45 -13.01
N ASP A 257 9.92 -5.91 -12.75
CA ASP A 257 9.19 -5.04 -13.69
C ASP A 257 9.32 -3.56 -13.33
N GLY A 258 9.51 -3.23 -12.07
CA GLY A 258 9.54 -1.84 -11.66
C GLY A 258 10.10 -1.57 -10.27
N VAL A 259 10.15 -0.27 -9.97
CA VAL A 259 10.54 0.28 -8.67
C VAL A 259 9.42 1.11 -8.07
N GLY A 260 9.18 0.94 -6.77
CA GLY A 260 8.30 1.78 -5.98
C GLY A 260 9.10 2.83 -5.22
N ILE A 261 8.63 4.06 -5.26
CA ILE A 261 9.17 5.22 -4.55
C ILE A 261 8.09 5.72 -3.63
N GLN A 262 8.24 5.46 -2.32
CA GLN A 262 7.17 5.69 -1.33
C GLN A 262 6.76 7.15 -1.25
N SER A 263 7.71 8.06 -1.16
CA SER A 263 7.48 9.51 -1.11
C SER A 263 6.73 9.98 0.13
N HIS A 264 7.07 9.48 1.32
CA HIS A 264 6.62 10.04 2.59
C HIS A 264 7.36 11.34 2.92
N LEU A 265 6.75 12.47 2.61
CA LEU A 265 7.44 13.77 2.60
C LEU A 265 7.01 14.69 3.74
N THR A 266 7.81 15.76 3.88
CA THR A 266 7.49 17.00 4.61
C THR A 266 7.62 18.20 3.68
N LEU A 267 7.26 19.39 4.15
CA LEU A 267 7.49 20.61 3.37
C LEU A 267 8.98 20.90 3.11
N THR A 268 9.86 20.39 3.97
CA THR A 268 11.31 20.59 3.88
C THR A 268 12.06 19.50 3.11
N SER A 269 11.37 18.46 2.66
CA SER A 269 11.96 17.37 1.87
C SER A 269 12.54 17.91 0.57
N THR A 270 13.77 17.51 0.24
CA THR A 270 14.45 17.91 -0.99
C THR A 270 13.96 17.10 -2.17
N LEU A 271 13.58 17.75 -3.27
CA LEU A 271 13.11 17.11 -4.51
C LEU A 271 13.86 17.62 -5.76
N ASN A 272 15.03 18.21 -5.59
CA ASN A 272 15.79 18.88 -6.65
C ASN A 272 16.26 17.95 -7.78
N THR A 273 16.40 16.65 -7.52
CA THR A 273 16.81 15.65 -8.51
C THR A 273 15.74 14.56 -8.74
N LEU A 274 14.49 14.81 -8.32
CA LEU A 274 13.39 13.85 -8.48
C LEU A 274 13.23 13.41 -9.94
N ASP A 275 13.10 14.36 -10.87
CA ASP A 275 12.92 14.06 -12.31
C ASP A 275 14.06 13.21 -12.88
N ALA A 276 15.30 13.57 -12.55
CA ALA A 276 16.49 12.82 -13.00
C ALA A 276 16.50 11.41 -12.41
N ASN A 277 16.08 11.28 -11.14
CA ASN A 277 16.05 10.00 -10.46
C ASN A 277 14.96 9.06 -11.02
N LEU A 278 13.74 9.57 -11.26
CA LEU A 278 12.68 8.80 -11.91
C LEU A 278 13.11 8.34 -13.32
N ARG A 279 13.72 9.24 -14.10
CA ARG A 279 14.17 8.94 -15.46
C ARG A 279 15.24 7.85 -15.50
N ARG A 280 16.25 7.89 -14.63
CA ARG A 280 17.32 6.85 -14.66
C ARG A 280 16.78 5.45 -14.39
N PHE A 281 15.78 5.29 -13.51
CA PHE A 281 15.13 3.99 -13.32
C PHE A 281 14.31 3.59 -14.56
N ALA A 282 13.59 4.54 -15.16
CA ALA A 282 12.85 4.32 -16.41
C ALA A 282 13.77 3.97 -17.58
N ASP A 283 14.98 4.52 -17.63
CA ASP A 283 15.98 4.25 -18.66
C ASP A 283 16.56 2.82 -18.57
N LEU A 284 16.46 2.16 -17.40
CA LEU A 284 16.70 0.72 -17.28
C LEU A 284 15.59 -0.14 -17.93
N GLY A 285 14.51 0.47 -18.42
CA GLY A 285 13.35 -0.25 -18.94
C GLY A 285 12.35 -0.64 -17.84
N LEU A 286 12.55 -0.21 -16.59
CA LEU A 286 11.66 -0.49 -15.46
C LEU A 286 10.48 0.50 -15.42
N ASP A 287 9.35 0.02 -14.95
CA ASP A 287 8.26 0.90 -14.53
C ASP A 287 8.63 1.62 -13.24
N VAL A 288 8.22 2.87 -13.11
CA VAL A 288 8.40 3.69 -11.91
C VAL A 288 7.03 3.97 -11.32
N ALA A 289 6.87 3.78 -10.03
CA ALA A 289 5.62 4.01 -9.32
C ALA A 289 5.87 4.93 -8.12
N ILE A 290 5.06 5.98 -7.98
CA ILE A 290 4.92 6.68 -6.70
C ILE A 290 3.89 5.89 -5.91
N THR A 291 4.29 5.33 -4.76
CA THR A 291 3.54 4.23 -4.13
C THR A 291 2.82 4.59 -2.84
N GLU A 292 3.33 5.57 -2.08
CA GLU A 292 2.86 5.81 -0.71
C GLU A 292 2.87 7.31 -0.36
N PHE A 293 2.53 8.14 -1.34
CA PHE A 293 2.75 9.57 -1.24
C PHE A 293 1.88 10.23 -0.17
N ASP A 294 2.52 10.91 0.74
CA ASP A 294 1.91 11.87 1.67
C ASP A 294 2.87 13.03 1.98
N VAL A 295 2.32 14.17 2.47
CA VAL A 295 3.09 15.33 2.90
C VAL A 295 2.60 15.76 4.27
N ARG A 296 3.24 15.26 5.33
CA ARG A 296 2.82 15.54 6.70
C ARG A 296 3.15 16.96 7.13
N LEU A 297 2.23 17.56 7.89
CA LEU A 297 2.34 18.88 8.46
C LEU A 297 2.33 18.82 9.99
N ASN A 298 3.18 19.65 10.64
CA ASN A 298 3.12 19.86 12.09
C ASN A 298 2.24 21.07 12.45
N LYS A 299 1.87 21.89 11.48
CA LYS A 299 0.91 22.98 11.56
C LYS A 299 0.15 23.06 10.24
N ALA A 300 -1.14 23.31 10.29
CA ALA A 300 -2.02 23.32 9.11
C ALA A 300 -2.64 24.72 8.87
N GLY A 301 -1.83 25.76 8.89
CA GLY A 301 -2.28 27.09 8.46
C GLY A 301 -2.37 27.21 6.93
N PRO A 302 -3.05 28.26 6.39
CA PRO A 302 -3.24 28.41 4.94
C PRO A 302 -1.95 28.35 4.13
N ALA A 303 -0.85 28.95 4.61
CA ALA A 303 0.44 28.94 3.93
C ALA A 303 1.02 27.52 3.84
N GLN A 304 0.93 26.70 4.89
CA GLN A 304 1.39 25.33 4.90
C GLN A 304 0.54 24.43 4.00
N LEU A 305 -0.78 24.61 3.98
CA LEU A 305 -1.68 23.88 3.11
C LEU A 305 -1.41 24.20 1.61
N ASN A 306 -1.16 25.45 1.27
CA ASN A 306 -0.76 25.83 -0.09
C ASN A 306 0.62 25.27 -0.47
N ALA A 307 1.58 25.27 0.44
CA ALA A 307 2.89 24.67 0.21
C ALA A 307 2.78 23.14 0.06
N GLN A 308 1.91 22.47 0.84
CA GLN A 308 1.58 21.06 0.68
C GLN A 308 1.01 20.79 -0.72
N ALA A 309 0.03 21.57 -1.15
CA ALA A 309 -0.60 21.45 -2.46
C ALA A 309 0.43 21.56 -3.60
N ALA A 310 1.36 22.52 -3.50
CA ALA A 310 2.46 22.65 -4.45
C ALA A 310 3.36 21.42 -4.50
N ARG A 311 3.64 20.75 -3.35
CA ARG A 311 4.40 19.49 -3.30
C ARG A 311 3.67 18.34 -3.97
N TYR A 312 2.37 18.20 -3.73
CA TYR A 312 1.54 17.19 -4.39
C TYR A 312 1.58 17.37 -5.92
N ALA A 313 1.37 18.59 -6.38
CA ALA A 313 1.44 18.91 -7.81
C ALA A 313 2.84 18.71 -8.40
N GLN A 314 3.92 19.03 -7.67
CA GLN A 314 5.29 18.83 -8.11
C GLN A 314 5.58 17.37 -8.40
N VAL A 315 5.30 16.45 -7.44
CA VAL A 315 5.56 15.01 -7.61
C VAL A 315 4.73 14.43 -8.73
N LEU A 316 3.46 14.85 -8.86
CA LEU A 316 2.62 14.39 -9.98
C LEU A 316 3.16 14.85 -11.34
N ARG A 317 3.61 16.12 -11.47
CA ARG A 317 4.21 16.60 -12.73
C ARG A 317 5.48 15.82 -13.07
N SER A 318 6.33 15.52 -12.09
CA SER A 318 7.53 14.69 -12.28
C SER A 318 7.16 13.29 -12.79
N CYS A 319 6.16 12.64 -12.19
CA CYS A 319 5.66 11.34 -12.66
C CYS A 319 5.14 11.44 -14.11
N LEU A 320 4.26 12.39 -14.40
CA LEU A 320 3.70 12.59 -15.75
C LEU A 320 4.77 12.94 -16.80
N GLY A 321 5.90 13.50 -16.39
CA GLY A 321 7.06 13.81 -17.24
C GLY A 321 7.92 12.59 -17.61
N VAL A 322 7.64 11.41 -17.02
CA VAL A 322 8.36 10.16 -17.27
C VAL A 322 7.40 9.13 -17.85
N ARG A 323 7.66 8.69 -19.11
CA ARG A 323 6.74 7.80 -19.85
C ARG A 323 6.46 6.47 -19.11
N ARG A 324 7.42 5.96 -18.34
CA ARG A 324 7.30 4.74 -17.54
C ARG A 324 6.86 4.98 -16.10
N CYS A 325 6.47 6.19 -15.71
CA CYS A 325 5.76 6.36 -14.46
C CYS A 325 4.31 5.88 -14.64
N VAL A 326 3.96 4.80 -13.97
CA VAL A 326 2.71 4.05 -14.20
C VAL A 326 1.65 4.28 -13.11
N SER A 327 2.05 4.77 -11.94
CA SER A 327 1.11 5.08 -10.87
C SER A 327 1.56 6.26 -9.99
N TYR A 328 0.55 6.94 -9.45
CA TYR A 328 0.66 7.98 -8.45
C TYR A 328 -0.32 7.64 -7.33
N THR A 329 0.17 7.02 -6.28
CA THR A 329 -0.61 6.48 -5.18
C THR A 329 -0.35 7.26 -3.90
N VAL A 330 -1.41 7.79 -3.28
CA VAL A 330 -1.34 8.45 -1.97
C VAL A 330 -1.50 7.43 -0.84
N TRP A 331 -0.81 7.65 0.31
CA TRP A 331 -0.88 6.71 1.42
C TRP A 331 -2.04 7.06 2.37
N GLY A 332 -3.24 6.63 1.98
CA GLY A 332 -4.49 7.10 2.53
C GLY A 332 -4.90 8.45 1.94
N PHE A 333 -6.19 8.68 1.78
CA PHE A 333 -6.70 9.89 1.14
C PHE A 333 -7.35 10.89 2.11
N SER A 334 -7.73 10.46 3.32
CA SER A 334 -8.38 11.31 4.33
C SER A 334 -7.59 11.38 5.63
N ASP A 335 -7.49 12.59 6.17
CA ASP A 335 -6.84 12.85 7.47
C ASP A 335 -7.51 12.10 8.63
N LYS A 336 -8.78 11.67 8.48
CA LYS A 336 -9.54 10.87 9.47
C LYS A 336 -8.88 9.52 9.73
N TYR A 337 -8.30 8.90 8.70
CA TYR A 337 -7.74 7.56 8.74
C TYR A 337 -6.23 7.54 8.45
N SER A 338 -5.56 8.69 8.52
CA SER A 338 -4.14 8.78 8.26
C SER A 338 -3.31 8.06 9.33
N TRP A 339 -2.29 7.33 8.91
CA TRP A 339 -1.31 6.69 9.79
C TRP A 339 -0.38 7.67 10.50
N ILE A 340 -0.25 8.89 9.94
CA ILE A 340 0.73 9.90 10.38
C ILE A 340 0.64 10.26 11.86
N PRO A 341 -0.53 10.54 12.45
CA PRO A 341 -0.61 10.92 13.87
C PRO A 341 -0.09 9.84 14.83
N ASN A 342 -0.24 8.57 14.44
CA ASN A 342 0.23 7.43 15.22
C ASN A 342 1.75 7.23 15.11
N ALA A 343 2.30 7.40 13.91
CA ALA A 343 3.72 7.23 13.64
C ALA A 343 4.56 8.46 14.04
N TYR A 344 4.00 9.64 13.92
CA TYR A 344 4.67 10.93 14.18
C TYR A 344 3.81 11.81 15.09
N PRO A 345 3.87 11.66 16.42
CA PRO A 345 3.09 12.48 17.35
C PRO A 345 3.31 13.98 17.10
N GLY A 346 2.21 14.73 17.01
CA GLY A 346 2.23 16.18 16.70
C GLY A 346 2.26 16.51 15.20
N TRP A 347 2.27 15.51 14.33
CA TRP A 347 2.12 15.67 12.88
C TRP A 347 0.78 15.12 12.41
N GLY A 348 0.28 15.62 11.28
CA GLY A 348 -0.98 15.19 10.68
C GLY A 348 -1.26 15.93 9.39
N ASN A 349 -2.54 16.08 9.04
CA ASN A 349 -3.03 16.84 7.88
C ASN A 349 -2.30 16.44 6.58
N ALA A 350 -1.96 15.15 6.44
CA ALA A 350 -1.08 14.68 5.37
C ALA A 350 -1.80 14.37 4.06
N CYS A 351 -3.11 14.14 4.09
CA CYS A 351 -3.88 13.59 2.99
C CYS A 351 -4.54 14.65 2.08
N LEU A 352 -5.22 14.17 1.02
CA LEU A 352 -5.93 15.03 0.05
C LEU A 352 -7.25 15.58 0.58
N PHE A 353 -7.91 14.83 1.49
CA PHE A 353 -9.17 15.20 2.10
C PHE A 353 -8.97 15.40 3.62
N ASP A 354 -9.73 16.29 4.20
CA ASP A 354 -9.77 16.48 5.65
C ASP A 354 -10.50 15.31 6.37
N ALA A 355 -10.64 15.40 7.69
CA ALA A 355 -11.30 14.37 8.48
C ALA A 355 -12.82 14.27 8.23
N ALA A 356 -13.44 15.30 7.63
CA ALA A 356 -14.84 15.32 7.21
C ALA A 356 -15.02 14.98 5.73
N PHE A 357 -13.96 14.55 5.05
CA PHE A 357 -13.91 14.23 3.62
C PHE A 357 -14.14 15.43 2.70
N HIS A 358 -13.89 16.65 3.16
CA HIS A 358 -13.83 17.79 2.25
C HIS A 358 -12.48 17.81 1.53
N PRO A 359 -12.45 18.10 0.20
CA PRO A 359 -11.20 18.22 -0.52
C PRO A 359 -10.36 19.39 0.00
N LYS A 360 -9.05 19.19 0.07
CA LYS A 360 -8.07 20.20 0.45
C LYS A 360 -7.41 20.79 -0.79
N ALA A 361 -6.70 21.90 -0.66
CA ALA A 361 -5.98 22.53 -1.76
C ALA A 361 -5.07 21.57 -2.54
N ALA A 362 -4.52 20.55 -1.88
CA ALA A 362 -3.73 19.50 -2.53
C ALA A 362 -4.55 18.68 -3.56
N TYR A 363 -5.80 18.38 -3.26
CA TYR A 363 -6.71 17.71 -4.19
C TYR A 363 -7.00 18.59 -5.42
N ASP A 364 -7.27 19.87 -5.21
CA ASP A 364 -7.58 20.79 -6.31
C ASP A 364 -6.37 20.97 -7.26
N GLU A 365 -5.16 21.08 -6.69
CA GLU A 365 -3.92 21.17 -7.49
C GLU A 365 -3.65 19.89 -8.31
N ILE A 366 -3.87 18.69 -7.74
CA ILE A 366 -3.77 17.42 -8.49
C ILE A 366 -4.76 17.43 -9.66
N ARG A 367 -6.02 17.79 -9.43
CA ARG A 367 -7.03 17.89 -10.50
C ARG A 367 -6.61 18.83 -11.61
N GLN A 368 -6.07 20.00 -11.26
CA GLN A 368 -5.62 20.97 -12.25
C GLN A 368 -4.45 20.44 -13.09
N VAL A 369 -3.50 19.75 -12.46
CA VAL A 369 -2.37 19.12 -13.16
C VAL A 369 -2.88 18.06 -14.14
N LEU A 370 -3.76 17.15 -13.71
CA LEU A 370 -4.33 16.11 -14.54
C LEU A 370 -5.14 16.70 -15.71
N ALA A 371 -6.03 17.66 -15.45
CA ALA A 371 -6.83 18.32 -16.50
C ALA A 371 -5.99 19.06 -17.52
N THR A 372 -4.84 19.63 -17.11
CA THR A 372 -3.91 20.30 -18.03
C THR A 372 -3.16 19.30 -18.91
N ALA A 373 -2.76 18.18 -18.33
CA ALA A 373 -2.01 17.16 -19.04
C ALA A 373 -2.92 16.37 -20.02
N ALA A 374 -4.23 16.24 -19.75
CA ALA A 374 -5.21 15.61 -20.65
C ALA A 374 -5.41 16.36 -21.98
N LYS A 375 -5.05 17.64 -22.01
CA LYS A 375 -5.18 18.50 -23.20
C LYS A 375 -3.95 18.47 -24.12
N ARG A 376 -2.89 17.77 -23.71
CA ARG A 376 -1.64 17.63 -24.49
C ARG A 376 -1.56 16.26 -25.15
#